data_8a134c110144c3b49cfd22bbcad7c090
#
_entry.id   8a134c110144c3b49cfd22bbcad7c090
#
_cell.length_a   1.000
_cell.length_b   1.000
_cell.length_c   1.000
_cell.angle_alpha   90.00
_cell.angle_beta   90.00
_cell.angle_gamma   90.00
#
_symmetry.space_group_name_H-M   'P 1'
#
loop_
_entity.id
_entity.type
_entity.pdbx_description
1 polymer ?
#
loop_
_entity_poly.entity_id
_entity_poly.type
_entity_poly.pdbx_seq_one_letter_code
_entity_poly.pdbx_strand_id
1 'polypeptide(L)'
;MRFSIYRYDPEHDAQPRMQTYELDIEPAGNMLLDALLRIKDEQDSSLTLRRSCREGVCGSDGMNINGSNGLACITPLTGLKQPIAVRPLPGLPVIRDLVVDMTPLNQQYKSVEPWLNNADPAPEIERLQSPAQRAQLDGLVECIQCGCCSSACPSFWWNPDKFVGPAGLLAAYRYIADSRDQNTDARLDNLQDPYRLFRCHGIMNCVSVCPKGLNPTAAIGKIKTLLVKRST
;
A
#
# COMPACT_ATOMS: atom_id res chain seq x y z
N MET A 1 10.93 -17.76 20.03
CA MET A 1 10.84 -17.72 18.55
C MET A 1 12.06 -17.01 17.99
N ARG A 2 12.44 -17.30 16.74
CA ARG A 2 13.62 -16.68 16.09
C ARG A 2 13.18 -15.72 14.99
N PHE A 3 13.73 -14.50 15.02
CA PHE A 3 13.47 -13.43 14.07
C PHE A 3 14.77 -13.05 13.35
N SER A 4 14.70 -12.77 12.05
CA SER A 4 15.79 -12.23 11.25
C SER A 4 15.32 -10.89 10.70
N ILE A 5 15.81 -9.80 11.29
CA ILE A 5 15.31 -8.44 11.03
C ILE A 5 16.35 -7.65 10.24
N TYR A 6 15.90 -6.98 9.19
CA TYR A 6 16.73 -6.05 8.43
C TYR A 6 17.09 -4.84 9.32
N ARG A 7 18.40 -4.55 9.37
CA ARG A 7 18.97 -3.43 10.11
C ARG A 7 19.80 -2.56 9.18
N TYR A 8 19.58 -1.27 9.27
CA TYR A 8 20.35 -0.26 8.56
C TYR A 8 20.17 1.10 9.22
N ASP A 9 21.30 1.68 9.63
CA ASP A 9 21.39 3.05 10.10
C ASP A 9 22.29 3.83 9.14
N PRO A 10 21.76 4.79 8.34
CA PRO A 10 22.56 5.50 7.34
C PRO A 10 23.70 6.35 7.93
N GLU A 11 23.67 6.66 9.22
CA GLU A 11 24.73 7.43 9.90
C GLU A 11 25.88 6.55 10.35
N HIS A 12 25.67 5.23 10.55
CA HIS A 12 26.65 4.33 11.16
C HIS A 12 26.96 3.09 10.32
N ASP A 13 26.05 2.64 9.46
CA ASP A 13 26.19 1.40 8.69
C ASP A 13 26.64 1.68 7.25
N ALA A 14 27.75 1.07 6.81
CA ALA A 14 28.17 1.15 5.40
C ALA A 14 27.22 0.40 4.45
N GLN A 15 26.56 -0.64 4.94
CA GLN A 15 25.56 -1.42 4.19
C GLN A 15 24.59 -2.12 5.15
N PRO A 16 23.38 -2.43 4.66
CA PRO A 16 22.39 -3.12 5.48
C PRO A 16 22.81 -4.55 5.83
N ARG A 17 22.30 -5.05 6.96
CA ARG A 17 22.50 -6.42 7.43
C ARG A 17 21.20 -7.06 7.92
N MET A 18 21.19 -8.38 8.02
CA MET A 18 20.14 -9.12 8.72
C MET A 18 20.63 -9.47 10.12
N GLN A 19 19.93 -9.04 11.14
CA GLN A 19 20.26 -9.32 12.54
C GLN A 19 19.26 -10.32 13.13
N THR A 20 19.80 -11.34 13.83
CA THR A 20 18.97 -12.36 14.47
C THR A 20 18.65 -11.97 15.91
N TYR A 21 17.38 -12.16 16.28
CA TYR A 21 16.89 -12.00 17.64
C TYR A 21 16.16 -13.28 18.05
N GLU A 22 16.34 -13.67 19.30
CA GLU A 22 15.58 -14.76 19.92
C GLU A 22 14.70 -14.16 21.00
N LEU A 23 13.40 -14.47 20.94
CA LEU A 23 12.41 -13.94 21.86
C LEU A 23 11.58 -15.10 22.42
N ASP A 24 11.47 -15.15 23.75
CA ASP A 24 10.55 -16.06 24.41
C ASP A 24 9.14 -15.42 24.40
N ILE A 25 8.37 -15.80 23.40
CA ILE A 25 6.99 -15.32 23.17
C ILE A 25 6.10 -16.47 22.72
N GLU A 26 4.94 -16.58 23.33
CA GLU A 26 3.90 -17.53 22.90
C GLU A 26 3.32 -17.07 21.55
N PRO A 27 3.31 -17.92 20.51
CA PRO A 27 2.75 -17.54 19.21
C PRO A 27 1.25 -17.29 19.23
N ALA A 28 0.51 -18.03 20.06
CA ALA A 28 -0.94 -17.93 20.14
C ALA A 28 -1.34 -16.57 20.75
N GLY A 29 -2.25 -15.87 20.06
CA GLY A 29 -2.77 -14.58 20.52
C GLY A 29 -1.85 -13.38 20.29
N ASN A 30 -0.59 -13.59 19.84
CA ASN A 30 0.34 -12.48 19.56
C ASN A 30 0.49 -12.24 18.06
N MET A 31 0.62 -10.95 17.69
CA MET A 31 0.91 -10.49 16.34
C MET A 31 2.41 -10.21 16.17
N LEU A 32 2.85 -10.14 14.93
CA LEU A 32 4.25 -9.80 14.64
C LEU A 32 4.67 -8.46 15.26
N LEU A 33 3.77 -7.47 15.27
CA LEU A 33 4.05 -6.17 15.88
C LEU A 33 4.37 -6.28 17.37
N ASP A 34 3.69 -7.16 18.10
CA ASP A 34 3.93 -7.35 19.53
C ASP A 34 5.35 -7.89 19.77
N ALA A 35 5.79 -8.86 18.96
CA ALA A 35 7.14 -9.37 19.02
C ALA A 35 8.20 -8.29 18.67
N LEU A 36 7.96 -7.48 17.63
CA LEU A 36 8.89 -6.40 17.24
C LEU A 36 9.01 -5.33 18.33
N LEU A 37 7.91 -5.01 19.01
CA LEU A 37 7.93 -4.05 20.12
C LEU A 37 8.69 -4.63 21.33
N ARG A 38 8.47 -5.90 21.67
CA ARG A 38 9.22 -6.55 22.74
C ARG A 38 10.71 -6.63 22.42
N ILE A 39 11.11 -6.97 21.20
CA ILE A 39 12.52 -6.94 20.79
C ILE A 39 13.09 -5.54 20.98
N LYS A 40 12.36 -4.50 20.55
CA LYS A 40 12.79 -3.10 20.72
C LYS A 40 12.92 -2.71 22.19
N ASP A 41 11.99 -3.09 23.02
CA ASP A 41 11.94 -2.67 24.43
C ASP A 41 12.91 -3.48 25.31
N GLU A 42 13.09 -4.79 25.04
CA GLU A 42 13.84 -5.70 25.89
C GLU A 42 15.29 -5.97 25.43
N GLN A 43 15.56 -5.88 24.10
CA GLN A 43 16.84 -6.32 23.53
C GLN A 43 17.57 -5.24 22.74
N ASP A 44 16.86 -4.42 21.94
CA ASP A 44 17.50 -3.46 21.04
C ASP A 44 16.65 -2.22 20.82
N SER A 45 16.81 -1.24 21.68
CA SER A 45 16.07 0.03 21.62
C SER A 45 16.30 0.84 20.33
N SER A 46 17.37 0.55 19.58
CA SER A 46 17.69 1.21 18.32
C SER A 46 16.82 0.75 17.14
N LEU A 47 16.14 -0.42 17.26
CA LEU A 47 15.27 -0.94 16.22
C LEU A 47 14.18 0.08 15.85
N THR A 48 14.16 0.48 14.57
CA THR A 48 13.26 1.52 14.08
C THR A 48 12.15 0.93 13.23
N LEU A 49 10.90 1.21 13.61
CA LEU A 49 9.68 0.81 12.89
C LEU A 49 8.58 1.84 13.08
N ARG A 50 7.61 1.86 12.14
CA ARG A 50 6.39 2.67 12.29
C ARG A 50 5.28 1.82 12.89
N ARG A 51 4.46 2.44 13.72
CA ARG A 51 3.23 1.87 14.28
C ARG A 51 2.24 2.94 14.68
N SER A 52 0.94 2.61 14.71
CA SER A 52 -0.11 3.51 15.21
C SER A 52 -1.31 2.72 15.71
N CYS A 53 -2.33 2.45 14.88
CA CYS A 53 -3.63 1.92 15.31
C CYS A 53 -3.60 0.50 15.91
N ARG A 54 -2.68 -0.35 15.49
CA ARG A 54 -2.54 -1.77 15.87
C ARG A 54 -3.70 -2.69 15.45
N GLU A 55 -4.58 -2.24 14.57
CA GLU A 55 -5.81 -2.95 14.15
C GLU A 55 -6.01 -2.98 12.62
N GLY A 56 -4.93 -2.76 11.84
CA GLY A 56 -4.98 -2.86 10.38
C GLY A 56 -5.74 -1.74 9.67
N VAL A 57 -5.83 -0.54 10.27
CA VAL A 57 -6.57 0.61 9.70
C VAL A 57 -5.65 1.71 9.20
N CYS A 58 -4.55 2.01 9.91
CA CYS A 58 -3.66 3.13 9.54
C CYS A 58 -2.63 2.80 8.46
N GLY A 59 -2.30 1.52 8.26
CA GLY A 59 -1.32 1.08 7.28
C GLY A 59 0.15 1.43 7.59
N SER A 60 0.45 2.02 8.75
CA SER A 60 1.80 2.56 9.05
C SER A 60 2.87 1.48 9.25
N ASP A 61 2.50 0.30 9.68
CA ASP A 61 3.36 -0.85 9.97
C ASP A 61 3.46 -1.84 8.79
N GLY A 62 3.29 -1.34 7.58
CA GLY A 62 3.53 -2.11 6.36
C GLY A 62 4.98 -2.52 6.21
N MET A 63 5.25 -3.81 6.03
CA MET A 63 6.59 -4.37 5.87
C MET A 63 6.58 -5.68 5.08
N ASN A 64 7.75 -6.18 4.70
CA ASN A 64 7.88 -7.48 4.07
C ASN A 64 8.15 -8.56 5.12
N ILE A 65 7.26 -9.55 5.19
CA ILE A 65 7.25 -10.62 6.19
C ILE A 65 7.42 -11.95 5.47
N ASN A 66 8.51 -12.64 5.68
CA ASN A 66 8.84 -13.90 5.01
C ASN A 66 8.68 -13.85 3.46
N GLY A 67 9.00 -12.69 2.85
CA GLY A 67 8.92 -12.49 1.41
C GLY A 67 7.58 -11.94 0.90
N SER A 68 6.55 -11.83 1.74
CA SER A 68 5.25 -11.23 1.39
C SER A 68 5.03 -9.91 2.11
N ASN A 69 4.47 -8.92 1.42
CA ASN A 69 4.13 -7.65 2.07
C ASN A 69 2.84 -7.77 2.88
N GLY A 70 2.82 -7.16 4.07
CA GLY A 70 1.68 -7.19 4.97
C GLY A 70 1.80 -6.16 6.09
N LEU A 71 0.84 -6.15 7.01
CA LEU A 71 0.85 -5.30 8.19
C LEU A 71 1.25 -6.14 9.41
N ALA A 72 2.24 -5.69 10.17
CA ALA A 72 2.72 -6.42 11.33
C ALA A 72 1.65 -6.55 12.44
N CYS A 73 0.78 -5.55 12.59
CA CYS A 73 -0.24 -5.52 13.64
C CYS A 73 -1.40 -6.52 13.46
N ILE A 74 -1.58 -7.06 12.26
CA ILE A 74 -2.62 -8.06 11.97
C ILE A 74 -2.05 -9.37 11.40
N THR A 75 -0.73 -9.52 11.42
CA THR A 75 -0.06 -10.77 11.02
C THR A 75 0.18 -11.62 12.26
N PRO A 76 -0.56 -12.72 12.47
CA PRO A 76 -0.39 -13.57 13.65
C PRO A 76 0.96 -14.29 13.60
N LEU A 77 1.60 -14.47 14.75
CA LEU A 77 2.84 -15.24 14.86
C LEU A 77 2.62 -16.73 14.58
N THR A 78 1.41 -17.22 14.86
CA THR A 78 1.02 -18.61 14.63
C THR A 78 1.13 -18.95 13.13
N GLY A 79 1.88 -20.01 12.80
CA GLY A 79 2.05 -20.49 11.43
C GLY A 79 3.13 -19.76 10.62
N LEU A 80 3.79 -18.72 11.15
CA LEU A 80 4.93 -18.11 10.47
C LEU A 80 6.13 -19.04 10.48
N LYS A 81 6.74 -19.23 9.29
CA LYS A 81 7.99 -20.02 9.15
C LYS A 81 9.14 -19.28 9.85
N GLN A 82 9.88 -20.02 10.67
CA GLN A 82 11.08 -19.49 11.36
C GLN A 82 12.37 -19.84 10.61
N PRO A 83 13.42 -18.98 10.67
CA PRO A 83 13.39 -17.67 11.29
C PRO A 83 12.42 -16.74 10.55
N ILE A 84 11.65 -15.94 11.30
CA ILE A 84 10.73 -14.96 10.72
C ILE A 84 11.56 -13.83 10.13
N ALA A 85 11.62 -13.74 8.82
CA ALA A 85 12.35 -12.71 8.12
C ALA A 85 11.49 -11.44 8.01
N VAL A 86 11.98 -10.33 8.56
CA VAL A 86 11.29 -9.03 8.52
C VAL A 86 12.17 -8.02 7.80
N ARG A 87 11.65 -7.40 6.76
CA ARG A 87 12.35 -6.42 5.93
C ARG A 87 11.47 -5.18 5.68
N PRO A 88 12.03 -4.04 5.32
CA PRO A 88 11.25 -2.89 4.85
C PRO A 88 10.46 -3.24 3.58
N LEU A 89 9.44 -2.46 3.27
CA LEU A 89 8.71 -2.57 2.00
C LEU A 89 9.68 -2.43 0.81
N PRO A 90 9.71 -3.38 -0.13
CA PRO A 90 10.65 -3.35 -1.25
C PRO A 90 10.31 -2.24 -2.26
N GLY A 91 11.32 -1.79 -3.03
CA GLY A 91 11.15 -0.80 -4.08
C GLY A 91 10.95 0.64 -3.59
N LEU A 92 11.07 0.89 -2.30
CA LEU A 92 11.06 2.21 -1.67
C LEU A 92 12.42 2.46 -0.98
N PRO A 93 12.94 3.71 -0.99
CA PRO A 93 14.18 4.03 -0.29
C PRO A 93 14.06 3.77 1.22
N VAL A 94 15.06 3.12 1.79
CA VAL A 94 15.09 2.88 3.24
C VAL A 94 15.63 4.12 3.95
N ILE A 95 14.87 4.63 4.92
CA ILE A 95 15.31 5.70 5.80
C ILE A 95 16.16 5.11 6.93
N ARG A 96 15.63 4.12 7.64
CA ARG A 96 16.31 3.39 8.72
C ARG A 96 15.57 2.11 9.03
N ASP A 97 16.28 1.00 9.15
CA ASP A 97 15.73 -0.33 9.48
C ASP A 97 14.47 -0.70 8.65
N LEU A 98 13.31 -0.77 9.29
CA LEU A 98 12.02 -1.11 8.67
C LEU A 98 11.24 0.11 8.15
N VAL A 99 11.81 1.31 8.28
CA VAL A 99 11.18 2.57 7.87
C VAL A 99 11.64 2.96 6.47
N VAL A 100 10.69 3.13 5.56
CA VAL A 100 10.92 3.55 4.17
C VAL A 100 10.41 4.96 3.90
N ASP A 101 10.97 5.61 2.88
CA ASP A 101 10.46 6.88 2.36
C ASP A 101 9.23 6.61 1.46
N MET A 102 8.08 7.11 1.89
CA MET A 102 6.81 6.99 1.17
C MET A 102 6.60 8.10 0.12
N THR A 103 7.56 9.02 -0.03
CA THR A 103 7.44 10.16 -0.96
C THR A 103 7.15 9.73 -2.40
N PRO A 104 7.84 8.72 -2.99
CA PRO A 104 7.54 8.28 -4.37
C PRO A 104 6.09 7.79 -4.51
N LEU A 105 5.60 7.01 -3.55
CA LEU A 105 4.22 6.52 -3.54
C LEU A 105 3.21 7.65 -3.40
N ASN A 106 3.47 8.61 -2.51
CA ASN A 106 2.61 9.76 -2.27
C ASN A 106 2.57 10.71 -3.47
N GLN A 107 3.68 10.88 -4.19
CA GLN A 107 3.73 11.68 -5.42
C GLN A 107 2.84 11.06 -6.51
N GLN A 108 2.93 9.75 -6.73
CA GLN A 108 2.09 9.05 -7.69
C GLN A 108 0.61 9.07 -7.27
N TYR A 109 0.32 8.91 -5.99
CA TYR A 109 -1.04 9.03 -5.46
C TYR A 109 -1.61 10.44 -5.70
N LYS A 110 -0.88 11.51 -5.38
CA LYS A 110 -1.31 12.89 -5.60
C LYS A 110 -1.49 13.22 -7.09
N SER A 111 -0.70 12.61 -7.97
CA SER A 111 -0.74 12.88 -9.40
C SER A 111 -2.04 12.45 -10.09
N VAL A 112 -2.89 11.67 -9.43
CA VAL A 112 -4.22 11.27 -9.93
C VAL A 112 -5.36 12.08 -9.31
N GLU A 113 -5.02 13.14 -8.58
CA GLU A 113 -6.01 14.04 -7.95
C GLU A 113 -7.04 13.28 -7.11
N PRO A 114 -6.62 12.59 -6.02
CA PRO A 114 -7.48 11.68 -5.27
C PRO A 114 -8.46 12.43 -4.34
N TRP A 115 -9.24 13.33 -4.90
CA TRP A 115 -10.32 14.07 -4.25
C TRP A 115 -11.48 14.28 -5.21
N LEU A 116 -12.66 14.54 -4.68
CA LEU A 116 -13.87 14.79 -5.46
C LEU A 116 -13.74 16.12 -6.20
N ASN A 117 -13.92 16.10 -7.52
CA ASN A 117 -13.95 17.28 -8.37
C ASN A 117 -15.41 17.51 -8.85
N ASN A 118 -16.02 18.59 -8.37
CA ASN A 118 -17.38 18.95 -8.78
C ASN A 118 -17.49 20.48 -8.78
N ALA A 119 -17.80 21.06 -9.94
CA ALA A 119 -17.88 22.51 -10.15
C ALA A 119 -19.25 23.10 -9.76
N ASP A 120 -20.27 22.25 -9.55
CA ASP A 120 -21.59 22.74 -9.14
C ASP A 120 -21.52 23.35 -7.73
N PRO A 121 -22.33 24.37 -7.46
CA PRO A 121 -22.45 24.93 -6.12
C PRO A 121 -22.71 23.87 -5.06
N ALA A 122 -22.13 24.03 -3.87
CA ALA A 122 -22.38 23.11 -2.77
C ALA A 122 -23.90 23.08 -2.46
N PRO A 123 -24.54 21.90 -2.43
CA PRO A 123 -25.93 21.80 -2.02
C PRO A 123 -26.09 22.17 -0.54
N GLU A 124 -27.31 22.48 -0.14
CA GLU A 124 -27.62 22.89 1.25
C GLU A 124 -27.27 21.80 2.27
N ILE A 125 -27.44 20.50 1.92
CA ILE A 125 -27.19 19.39 2.82
C ILE A 125 -25.98 18.58 2.32
N GLU A 126 -26.16 17.77 1.26
CA GLU A 126 -25.09 16.92 0.71
C GLU A 126 -25.34 16.55 -0.76
N ARG A 127 -24.29 16.10 -1.46
CA ARG A 127 -24.42 15.51 -2.80
C ARG A 127 -24.88 14.08 -2.69
N LEU A 128 -26.15 13.83 -3.04
CA LEU A 128 -26.78 12.53 -2.90
C LEU A 128 -26.24 11.49 -3.89
N GLN A 129 -26.20 10.24 -3.43
CA GLN A 129 -25.97 9.05 -4.25
C GLN A 129 -27.06 8.02 -3.99
N SER A 130 -27.51 7.33 -5.03
CA SER A 130 -28.37 6.15 -4.85
C SER A 130 -27.54 4.99 -4.23
N PRO A 131 -28.19 4.02 -3.56
CA PRO A 131 -27.51 2.81 -3.07
C PRO A 131 -26.72 2.09 -4.17
N ALA A 132 -27.23 2.04 -5.39
CA ALA A 132 -26.56 1.41 -6.53
C ALA A 132 -25.29 2.17 -6.96
N GLN A 133 -25.33 3.50 -6.93
CA GLN A 133 -24.14 4.33 -7.20
C GLN A 133 -23.08 4.17 -6.09
N ARG A 134 -23.51 4.15 -4.82
CA ARG A 134 -22.60 3.94 -3.69
C ARG A 134 -21.93 2.57 -3.74
N ALA A 135 -22.67 1.51 -4.10
CA ALA A 135 -22.16 0.15 -4.23
C ALA A 135 -21.02 0.03 -5.28
N GLN A 136 -20.98 0.92 -6.28
CA GLN A 136 -19.86 0.94 -7.24
C GLN A 136 -18.53 1.34 -6.64
N LEU A 137 -18.54 1.96 -5.46
CA LEU A 137 -17.34 2.39 -4.74
C LEU A 137 -16.82 1.34 -3.72
N ASP A 138 -17.56 0.25 -3.52
CA ASP A 138 -17.14 -0.84 -2.66
C ASP A 138 -15.86 -1.50 -3.19
N GLY A 139 -14.90 -1.74 -2.30
CA GLY A 139 -13.57 -2.19 -2.66
C GLY A 139 -12.65 -1.09 -3.21
N LEU A 140 -13.10 0.16 -3.25
CA LEU A 140 -12.30 1.32 -3.67
C LEU A 140 -12.05 2.30 -2.51
N VAL A 141 -13.06 2.52 -1.66
CA VAL A 141 -12.99 3.48 -0.55
C VAL A 141 -12.25 2.94 0.67
N GLU A 142 -12.11 1.63 0.81
CA GLU A 142 -11.50 0.95 1.96
C GLU A 142 -9.96 0.95 1.91
N CYS A 143 -9.36 1.55 0.89
CA CYS A 143 -7.90 1.62 0.77
C CYS A 143 -7.30 2.48 1.88
N ILE A 144 -6.40 1.88 2.67
CA ILE A 144 -5.69 2.52 3.79
C ILE A 144 -4.31 3.08 3.40
N GLN A 145 -3.96 3.09 2.14
CA GLN A 145 -2.71 3.63 1.58
C GLN A 145 -1.42 3.06 2.21
N CYS A 146 -1.46 1.83 2.69
CA CYS A 146 -0.31 1.18 3.36
C CYS A 146 0.91 0.93 2.46
N GLY A 147 0.77 1.03 1.13
CA GLY A 147 1.85 0.83 0.17
C GLY A 147 2.18 -0.63 -0.15
N CYS A 148 1.62 -1.63 0.56
CA CYS A 148 1.93 -3.04 0.34
C CYS A 148 1.77 -3.49 -1.11
N CYS A 149 0.71 -3.05 -1.79
CA CYS A 149 0.42 -3.42 -3.18
C CYS A 149 1.40 -2.77 -4.18
N SER A 150 1.72 -1.48 -4.02
CA SER A 150 2.65 -0.78 -4.91
C SER A 150 4.07 -1.29 -4.73
N SER A 151 4.51 -1.51 -3.49
CA SER A 151 5.83 -2.07 -3.20
C SER A 151 5.96 -3.57 -3.50
N ALA A 152 4.87 -4.29 -3.79
CA ALA A 152 4.93 -5.66 -4.33
C ALA A 152 4.94 -5.71 -5.87
N CYS A 153 4.82 -4.57 -6.54
CA CYS A 153 4.70 -4.51 -8.00
C CYS A 153 6.05 -4.27 -8.67
N PRO A 154 6.59 -5.22 -9.46
CA PRO A 154 7.86 -5.02 -10.16
C PRO A 154 7.85 -3.81 -11.10
N SER A 155 6.72 -3.53 -11.76
CA SER A 155 6.60 -2.35 -12.63
C SER A 155 6.77 -1.04 -11.86
N PHE A 156 6.35 -1.01 -10.59
CA PHE A 156 6.56 0.15 -9.71
C PHE A 156 8.02 0.28 -9.29
N TRP A 157 8.71 -0.82 -9.02
CA TRP A 157 10.14 -0.80 -8.69
C TRP A 157 11.00 -0.21 -9.82
N TRP A 158 10.66 -0.56 -11.07
CA TRP A 158 11.43 -0.12 -12.24
C TRP A 158 11.12 1.31 -12.69
N ASN A 159 9.94 1.82 -12.39
CA ASN A 159 9.48 3.13 -12.83
C ASN A 159 8.70 3.88 -11.72
N PRO A 160 9.28 4.10 -10.53
CA PRO A 160 8.57 4.73 -9.42
C PRO A 160 8.22 6.21 -9.68
N ASP A 161 8.92 6.83 -10.62
CA ASP A 161 8.74 8.22 -11.07
C ASP A 161 7.63 8.40 -12.12
N LYS A 162 7.23 7.32 -12.81
CA LYS A 162 6.29 7.39 -13.95
C LYS A 162 5.03 6.54 -13.76
N PHE A 163 5.20 5.31 -13.26
CA PHE A 163 4.07 4.41 -13.08
C PHE A 163 3.28 4.79 -11.83
N VAL A 164 2.00 5.10 -12.01
CA VAL A 164 1.10 5.48 -10.89
C VAL A 164 1.03 4.42 -9.80
N GLY A 165 1.23 3.17 -10.16
CA GLY A 165 1.17 2.05 -9.23
C GLY A 165 -0.24 1.62 -8.85
N PRO A 166 -0.37 0.42 -8.27
CA PRO A 166 -1.68 -0.16 -7.95
C PRO A 166 -2.52 0.69 -7.00
N ALA A 167 -1.91 1.27 -5.96
CA ALA A 167 -2.63 2.10 -4.98
C ALA A 167 -3.18 3.39 -5.63
N GLY A 168 -2.36 4.09 -6.43
CA GLY A 168 -2.79 5.29 -7.12
C GLY A 168 -3.84 5.02 -8.19
N LEU A 169 -3.72 3.90 -8.94
CA LEU A 169 -4.73 3.52 -9.94
C LEU A 169 -6.05 3.07 -9.31
N LEU A 170 -6.02 2.43 -8.14
CA LEU A 170 -7.23 2.15 -7.37
C LEU A 170 -7.92 3.46 -6.95
N ALA A 171 -7.15 4.43 -6.44
CA ALA A 171 -7.67 5.74 -6.08
C ALA A 171 -8.21 6.51 -7.28
N ALA A 172 -7.52 6.48 -8.44
CA ALA A 172 -8.02 7.10 -9.66
C ALA A 172 -9.38 6.53 -10.07
N TYR A 173 -9.51 5.19 -10.05
CA TYR A 173 -10.79 4.55 -10.41
C TYR A 173 -11.89 4.88 -9.41
N ARG A 174 -11.60 5.04 -8.12
CA ARG A 174 -12.58 5.48 -7.12
C ARG A 174 -13.30 6.77 -7.56
N TYR A 175 -12.56 7.77 -8.04
CA TYR A 175 -13.16 9.04 -8.46
C TYR A 175 -13.75 8.99 -9.87
N ILE A 176 -13.21 8.17 -10.78
CA ILE A 176 -13.79 7.89 -12.09
C ILE A 176 -15.16 7.21 -11.95
N ALA A 177 -15.34 6.34 -10.96
CA ALA A 177 -16.58 5.62 -10.70
C ALA A 177 -17.57 6.40 -9.81
N ASP A 178 -17.14 7.52 -9.20
CA ASP A 178 -18.00 8.30 -8.30
C ASP A 178 -18.96 9.16 -9.11
N SER A 179 -20.26 8.91 -8.98
CA SER A 179 -21.31 9.64 -9.70
C SER A 179 -21.40 11.14 -9.38
N ARG A 180 -20.71 11.57 -8.34
CA ARG A 180 -20.63 12.99 -7.93
C ARG A 180 -19.42 13.72 -8.52
N ASP A 181 -18.45 12.97 -9.09
CA ASP A 181 -17.27 13.54 -9.75
C ASP A 181 -17.61 13.95 -11.19
N GLN A 182 -17.17 15.12 -11.61
CA GLN A 182 -17.43 15.66 -12.94
C GLN A 182 -16.16 15.64 -13.83
N ASN A 183 -15.04 15.09 -13.35
CA ASN A 183 -13.75 15.23 -14.02
C ASN A 183 -13.25 13.91 -14.65
N THR A 184 -14.17 13.00 -14.97
CA THR A 184 -13.84 11.66 -15.49
C THR A 184 -12.96 11.73 -16.73
N ASP A 185 -13.28 12.60 -17.70
CA ASP A 185 -12.50 12.69 -18.95
C ASP A 185 -11.07 13.15 -18.71
N ALA A 186 -10.87 14.21 -17.94
CA ALA A 186 -9.53 14.70 -17.60
C ALA A 186 -8.73 13.66 -16.79
N ARG A 187 -9.39 12.88 -15.92
CA ARG A 187 -8.73 11.76 -15.20
C ARG A 187 -8.27 10.66 -16.16
N LEU A 188 -9.09 10.32 -17.14
CA LEU A 188 -8.75 9.33 -18.17
C LEU A 188 -7.61 9.84 -19.07
N ASP A 189 -7.64 11.12 -19.49
CA ASP A 189 -6.57 11.74 -20.26
C ASP A 189 -5.23 11.71 -19.51
N ASN A 190 -5.24 12.04 -18.22
CA ASN A 190 -4.06 11.97 -17.34
C ASN A 190 -3.47 10.54 -17.28
N LEU A 191 -4.29 9.50 -17.39
CA LEU A 191 -3.87 8.11 -17.29
C LEU A 191 -3.49 7.47 -18.62
N GLN A 192 -3.81 8.08 -19.75
CA GLN A 192 -3.61 7.50 -21.09
C GLN A 192 -2.12 7.35 -21.49
N ASP A 193 -1.21 7.98 -20.77
CA ASP A 193 0.22 7.85 -20.98
C ASP A 193 0.71 6.38 -20.85
N PRO A 194 1.59 5.90 -21.76
CA PRO A 194 2.08 4.51 -21.76
C PRO A 194 2.74 4.07 -20.44
N TYR A 195 3.35 4.98 -19.71
CA TYR A 195 4.03 4.68 -18.45
C TYR A 195 3.09 4.76 -17.24
N ARG A 196 2.01 5.53 -17.30
CA ARG A 196 1.13 5.76 -16.13
C ARG A 196 0.19 4.60 -15.84
N LEU A 197 -0.61 4.17 -16.83
CA LEU A 197 -1.56 3.06 -16.68
C LEU A 197 -1.04 1.77 -17.28
N PHE A 198 -0.48 1.86 -18.49
CA PHE A 198 -0.20 0.67 -19.32
C PHE A 198 1.04 -0.11 -18.89
N ARG A 199 1.81 0.40 -17.93
CA ARG A 199 2.87 -0.39 -17.24
C ARG A 199 2.31 -1.49 -16.35
N CYS A 200 1.02 -1.53 -16.10
CA CYS A 200 0.39 -2.68 -15.45
C CYS A 200 0.30 -3.87 -16.42
N HIS A 201 1.06 -4.92 -16.13
CA HIS A 201 1.11 -6.18 -16.89
C HIS A 201 0.22 -7.29 -16.31
N GLY A 202 -0.64 -6.98 -15.33
CA GLY A 202 -1.57 -7.97 -14.77
C GLY A 202 -0.92 -9.05 -13.90
N ILE A 203 0.24 -8.79 -13.29
CA ILE A 203 0.99 -9.77 -12.45
C ILE A 203 0.19 -10.18 -11.21
N MET A 204 -0.70 -9.33 -10.72
CA MET A 204 -1.62 -9.54 -9.59
C MET A 204 -0.97 -9.63 -8.19
N ASN A 205 0.33 -9.41 -8.03
CA ASN A 205 0.95 -9.34 -6.70
C ASN A 205 0.22 -8.34 -5.78
N CYS A 206 -0.26 -7.23 -6.34
CA CYS A 206 -1.00 -6.20 -5.61
C CYS A 206 -2.31 -6.69 -4.98
N VAL A 207 -2.93 -7.72 -5.55
CA VAL A 207 -4.15 -8.34 -5.02
C VAL A 207 -3.79 -9.27 -3.85
N SER A 208 -2.77 -10.13 -4.05
CA SER A 208 -2.40 -11.15 -3.06
C SER A 208 -1.86 -10.57 -1.75
N VAL A 209 -1.25 -9.37 -1.78
CA VAL A 209 -0.64 -8.73 -0.61
C VAL A 209 -1.52 -7.66 0.05
N CYS A 210 -2.73 -7.42 -0.48
CA CYS A 210 -3.58 -6.36 0.08
C CYS A 210 -4.16 -6.78 1.43
N PRO A 211 -3.82 -6.09 2.55
CA PRO A 211 -4.31 -6.46 3.88
C PRO A 211 -5.81 -6.18 4.07
N LYS A 212 -6.41 -5.43 3.14
CA LYS A 212 -7.87 -5.15 3.11
C LYS A 212 -8.62 -6.01 2.10
N GLY A 213 -7.94 -6.97 1.42
CA GLY A 213 -8.56 -7.84 0.42
C GLY A 213 -9.05 -7.13 -0.84
N LEU A 214 -8.51 -5.93 -1.14
CA LEU A 214 -8.93 -5.15 -2.31
C LEU A 214 -8.32 -5.69 -3.60
N ASN A 215 -8.95 -5.34 -4.74
CA ASN A 215 -8.49 -5.78 -6.06
C ASN A 215 -8.07 -4.59 -6.96
N PRO A 216 -6.84 -4.07 -6.83
CA PRO A 216 -6.36 -2.99 -7.70
C PRO A 216 -6.33 -3.39 -9.18
N THR A 217 -6.08 -4.66 -9.50
CA THR A 217 -6.04 -5.14 -10.90
C THR A 217 -7.40 -5.03 -11.58
N ALA A 218 -8.49 -5.31 -10.85
CA ALA A 218 -9.85 -5.12 -11.38
C ALA A 218 -10.15 -3.64 -11.67
N ALA A 219 -9.78 -2.73 -10.77
CA ALA A 219 -9.91 -1.29 -10.98
C ALA A 219 -9.12 -0.82 -12.22
N ILE A 220 -7.88 -1.26 -12.37
CA ILE A 220 -7.03 -0.98 -13.54
C ILE A 220 -7.69 -1.49 -14.83
N GLY A 221 -8.25 -2.71 -14.81
CA GLY A 221 -8.95 -3.28 -15.94
C GLY A 221 -10.15 -2.43 -16.37
N LYS A 222 -10.92 -1.92 -15.40
CA LYS A 222 -12.06 -1.02 -15.67
C LYS A 222 -11.61 0.30 -16.29
N ILE A 223 -10.53 0.92 -15.83
CA ILE A 223 -9.96 2.13 -16.45
C ILE A 223 -9.55 1.85 -17.90
N LYS A 224 -8.84 0.74 -18.17
CA LYS A 224 -8.44 0.34 -19.53
C LYS A 224 -9.66 0.16 -20.45
N THR A 225 -10.72 -0.46 -19.94
CA THR A 225 -11.98 -0.62 -20.71
C THR A 225 -12.64 0.73 -21.05
N LEU A 226 -12.61 1.70 -20.13
CA LEU A 226 -13.15 3.03 -20.38
C LEU A 226 -12.35 3.77 -21.46
N LEU A 227 -11.02 3.68 -21.43
CA LEU A 227 -10.15 4.28 -22.46
C LEU A 227 -10.40 3.69 -23.85
N VAL A 228 -10.57 2.36 -23.95
CA VAL A 228 -10.90 1.71 -25.24
C VAL A 228 -12.26 2.20 -25.75
N LYS A 229 -13.27 2.30 -24.89
CA LYS A 229 -14.60 2.79 -25.31
C LYS A 229 -14.62 4.25 -25.78
N ARG A 230 -13.67 5.08 -25.30
CA ARG A 230 -13.53 6.47 -25.76
C ARG A 230 -12.86 6.59 -27.13
N SER A 231 -12.07 5.58 -27.53
CA SER A 231 -11.33 5.58 -28.80
C SER A 231 -12.06 4.89 -29.93
N THR A 232 -13.22 4.28 -29.66
CA THR A 232 -14.16 3.69 -30.63
C THR A 232 -15.40 4.55 -30.78
#